data_2e5b3a89c35f0e7dffc4a0ea3ced0b98
#
_entry.id   2e5b3a89c35f0e7dffc4a0ea3ced0b98
#
_cell.length_a   1.000
_cell.length_b   1.000
_cell.length_c   1.000
_cell.angle_alpha   90.00
_cell.angle_beta   90.00
_cell.angle_gamma   90.00
#
_symmetry.space_group_name_H-M   'P 1'
#
loop_
_entity.id
_entity.type
_entity.pdbx_description
1 polymer ?
#
loop_
_entity_poly.entity_id
_entity_poly.type
_entity_poly.pdbx_seq_one_letter_code
_entity_poly.pdbx_strand_id
1 'polypeptide(L)'
;MQEKTPLWQRLIKAVLLTLLTVLLLAAFYVAVIMGNPQEDGSSAITAKQDQPLLPAMASPIRIREESQLGLLLAEFPAPVMAAMHSPALTFAEGLVQDVPFEGGLGRMITLTYSTADGAPVTVASIYPARALSLIAKEDYTISGTAGLPLAGLRSVRMENGRSIRMHAQGTDALYIVTQPVRSAAELRTLTSTLQLYQGD
;
A
#
# COMPACT_ATOMS: atom_id res chain seq x y z
N MET A 1 1.05 -20.52 -65.78
CA MET A 1 0.15 -21.59 -65.28
C MET A 1 0.17 -21.52 -63.78
N GLN A 2 -0.91 -21.01 -63.13
CA GLN A 2 -1.03 -21.02 -61.67
C GLN A 2 -1.61 -22.38 -61.28
N GLU A 3 -0.81 -23.19 -60.60
CA GLU A 3 -1.28 -24.41 -59.95
C GLU A 3 -2.32 -24.10 -58.91
N LYS A 4 -3.58 -24.42 -59.17
CA LYS A 4 -4.67 -24.34 -58.17
C LYS A 4 -4.42 -25.38 -57.11
N THR A 5 -3.91 -24.96 -55.97
CA THR A 5 -3.80 -25.82 -54.79
C THR A 5 -5.15 -26.45 -54.46
N PRO A 6 -5.23 -27.78 -54.33
CA PRO A 6 -6.50 -28.49 -54.15
C PRO A 6 -7.18 -28.03 -52.82
N LEU A 7 -8.53 -27.96 -52.88
CA LEU A 7 -9.39 -27.42 -51.83
C LEU A 7 -9.09 -28.04 -50.45
N TRP A 8 -8.77 -29.31 -50.40
CA TRP A 8 -8.48 -30.04 -49.19
C TRP A 8 -7.17 -29.56 -48.50
N GLN A 9 -6.14 -29.17 -49.27
CA GLN A 9 -4.90 -28.60 -48.71
C GLN A 9 -5.14 -27.22 -48.07
N ARG A 10 -6.08 -26.45 -48.62
CA ARG A 10 -6.49 -25.16 -48.00
C ARG A 10 -7.23 -25.41 -46.70
N LEU A 11 -8.06 -26.44 -46.64
CA LEU A 11 -8.82 -26.83 -45.45
C LEU A 11 -7.89 -27.32 -44.34
N ILE A 12 -6.90 -28.16 -44.66
CA ILE A 12 -5.90 -28.62 -43.71
C ILE A 12 -5.07 -27.45 -43.17
N LYS A 13 -4.63 -26.53 -44.05
CA LYS A 13 -3.88 -25.33 -43.59
C LYS A 13 -4.73 -24.45 -42.66
N ALA A 14 -6.01 -24.26 -42.95
CA ALA A 14 -6.92 -23.49 -42.11
C ALA A 14 -7.10 -24.16 -40.74
N VAL A 15 -7.34 -25.47 -40.70
CA VAL A 15 -7.47 -26.23 -39.44
C VAL A 15 -6.18 -26.16 -38.61
N LEU A 16 -5.03 -26.34 -39.27
CA LEU A 16 -3.72 -26.28 -38.60
C LEU A 16 -3.42 -24.88 -38.01
N LEU A 17 -3.77 -23.83 -38.78
CA LEU A 17 -3.62 -22.45 -38.33
C LEU A 17 -4.53 -22.15 -37.14
N THR A 18 -5.78 -22.59 -37.15
CA THR A 18 -6.73 -22.44 -36.03
C THR A 18 -6.23 -23.18 -34.79
N LEU A 19 -5.74 -24.41 -34.97
CA LEU A 19 -5.21 -25.21 -33.85
C LEU A 19 -3.96 -24.57 -33.24
N LEU A 20 -3.08 -24.01 -34.06
CA LEU A 20 -1.89 -23.27 -33.62
C LEU A 20 -2.29 -22.01 -32.86
N THR A 21 -3.30 -21.27 -33.33
CA THR A 21 -3.80 -20.06 -32.67
C THR A 21 -4.40 -20.37 -31.29
N VAL A 22 -5.19 -21.45 -31.19
CA VAL A 22 -5.76 -21.91 -29.93
C VAL A 22 -4.66 -22.34 -28.94
N LEU A 23 -3.64 -23.02 -29.43
CA LEU A 23 -2.50 -23.47 -28.63
C LEU A 23 -1.66 -22.31 -28.14
N LEU A 24 -1.44 -21.27 -28.95
CA LEU A 24 -0.76 -20.04 -28.56
C LEU A 24 -1.58 -19.25 -27.54
N LEU A 25 -2.91 -19.15 -27.73
CA LEU A 25 -3.79 -18.50 -26.75
C LEU A 25 -3.82 -19.27 -25.43
N ALA A 26 -3.85 -20.59 -25.45
CA ALA A 26 -3.77 -21.41 -24.24
C ALA A 26 -2.41 -21.27 -23.54
N ALA A 27 -1.30 -21.26 -24.30
CA ALA A 27 0.03 -21.02 -23.76
C ALA A 27 0.16 -19.61 -23.18
N PHE A 28 -0.41 -18.59 -23.83
CA PHE A 28 -0.45 -17.23 -23.34
C PHE A 28 -1.31 -17.13 -22.07
N TYR A 29 -2.47 -17.81 -22.04
CA TYR A 29 -3.33 -17.87 -20.86
C TYR A 29 -2.59 -18.53 -19.66
N VAL A 30 -1.93 -19.66 -19.91
CA VAL A 30 -1.11 -20.34 -18.90
C VAL A 30 0.07 -19.45 -18.47
N ALA A 31 0.75 -18.78 -19.41
CA ALA A 31 1.87 -17.90 -19.09
C ALA A 31 1.47 -16.61 -18.35
N VAL A 32 0.30 -16.02 -18.66
CA VAL A 32 -0.13 -14.73 -18.07
C VAL A 32 -1.03 -14.91 -16.85
N ILE A 33 -1.86 -15.95 -16.81
CA ILE A 33 -2.88 -16.15 -15.75
C ILE A 33 -2.47 -17.24 -14.76
N MET A 34 -1.81 -18.32 -15.23
CA MET A 34 -1.21 -19.33 -14.35
C MET A 34 0.30 -19.22 -14.21
N GLY A 35 0.96 -18.56 -15.14
CA GLY A 35 2.39 -18.44 -15.25
C GLY A 35 2.91 -17.07 -14.84
N ASN A 36 2.38 -16.51 -13.76
CA ASN A 36 3.35 -16.13 -12.76
C ASN A 36 3.72 -17.46 -12.04
N PRO A 37 4.79 -18.15 -12.39
CA PRO A 37 5.48 -18.85 -11.35
C PRO A 37 5.73 -17.70 -10.39
N GLN A 38 5.07 -17.71 -9.24
CA GLN A 38 5.66 -17.15 -8.06
C GLN A 38 7.16 -17.45 -8.18
N GLU A 39 7.93 -16.50 -8.73
CA GLU A 39 9.30 -16.38 -8.29
C GLU A 39 9.14 -16.37 -6.81
N ASP A 40 9.63 -17.43 -6.22
CA ASP A 40 9.55 -17.76 -4.83
C ASP A 40 9.56 -16.51 -3.93
N GLY A 41 8.42 -15.86 -3.82
CA GLY A 41 8.10 -14.94 -2.74
C GLY A 41 8.18 -15.64 -1.38
N SER A 42 8.25 -16.97 -1.40
CA SER A 42 8.56 -17.82 -0.26
C SER A 42 9.92 -17.51 0.34
N SER A 43 10.96 -17.23 -0.46
CA SER A 43 12.27 -16.92 0.11
C SER A 43 12.36 -15.52 0.70
N ALA A 44 11.65 -14.55 0.15
CA ALA A 44 11.58 -13.19 0.71
C ALA A 44 10.68 -13.11 1.95
N ILE A 45 9.64 -13.95 2.01
CA ILE A 45 8.73 -14.04 3.17
C ILE A 45 9.42 -14.80 4.31
N THR A 46 10.21 -15.82 4.03
CA THR A 46 10.90 -16.61 5.06
C THR A 46 12.04 -15.83 5.71
N ALA A 47 12.71 -14.93 5.01
CA ALA A 47 13.80 -14.13 5.57
C ALA A 47 13.33 -13.03 6.56
N LYS A 48 12.02 -12.70 6.60
CA LYS A 48 11.44 -11.71 7.53
C LYS A 48 10.64 -12.34 8.67
N GLN A 49 10.68 -13.65 8.84
CA GLN A 49 9.90 -14.35 9.86
C GLN A 49 10.43 -14.14 11.29
N ASP A 50 11.64 -13.59 11.42
CA ASP A 50 12.32 -13.32 12.70
C ASP A 50 12.24 -11.86 13.16
N GLN A 51 11.26 -11.08 12.72
CA GLN A 51 11.04 -9.78 13.37
C GLN A 51 10.58 -10.06 14.82
N PRO A 52 11.32 -9.56 15.82
CA PRO A 52 11.02 -9.84 17.20
C PRO A 52 9.59 -9.39 17.51
N LEU A 53 8.83 -10.28 18.17
CA LEU A 53 7.51 -9.93 18.69
C LEU A 53 7.71 -8.76 19.67
N LEU A 54 7.00 -7.68 19.43
CA LEU A 54 7.05 -6.55 20.33
C LEU A 54 6.45 -6.94 21.69
N PRO A 55 7.04 -6.48 22.80
CA PRO A 55 6.37 -6.59 24.08
C PRO A 55 5.08 -5.78 24.05
N ALA A 56 4.01 -6.32 24.65
CA ALA A 56 2.74 -5.63 24.73
C ALA A 56 2.90 -4.31 25.49
N MET A 57 2.26 -3.27 24.99
CA MET A 57 2.19 -1.98 25.69
C MET A 57 1.31 -2.11 26.94
N ALA A 58 1.70 -1.46 28.03
CA ALA A 58 0.87 -1.43 29.24
C ALA A 58 -0.47 -0.69 29.00
N SER A 59 -0.45 0.36 28.18
CA SER A 59 -1.64 1.13 27.76
C SER A 59 -1.33 1.93 26.51
N PRO A 60 -2.34 2.28 25.70
CA PRO A 60 -2.17 3.22 24.60
C PRO A 60 -1.69 4.59 25.09
N ILE A 61 -0.78 5.21 24.32
CA ILE A 61 -0.29 6.56 24.62
C ILE A 61 -0.94 7.52 23.62
N ARG A 62 -1.56 8.58 24.16
CA ARG A 62 -2.19 9.63 23.37
C ARG A 62 -1.51 10.97 23.65
N ILE A 63 -1.23 11.71 22.59
CA ILE A 63 -0.68 13.08 22.66
C ILE A 63 -1.64 14.06 21.97
N ARG A 64 -1.61 15.32 22.40
CA ARG A 64 -2.41 16.41 21.83
C ARG A 64 -1.57 17.55 21.30
N GLU A 65 -0.27 17.49 21.48
CA GLU A 65 0.66 18.50 21.01
C GLU A 65 1.76 17.86 20.17
N GLU A 66 2.11 18.49 19.05
CA GLU A 66 3.15 18.02 18.15
C GLU A 66 4.52 17.89 18.87
N SER A 67 4.78 18.77 19.82
CA SER A 67 6.00 18.72 20.66
C SER A 67 6.19 17.42 21.44
N GLN A 68 5.12 16.67 21.67
CA GLN A 68 5.12 15.39 22.37
C GLN A 68 5.33 14.19 21.44
N LEU A 69 5.52 14.42 20.14
CA LEU A 69 5.65 13.33 19.16
C LEU A 69 6.77 12.34 19.50
N GLY A 70 7.86 12.83 20.13
CA GLY A 70 8.95 11.99 20.60
C GLY A 70 8.50 10.82 21.50
N LEU A 71 7.43 11.01 22.29
CA LEU A 71 6.88 9.94 23.14
C LEU A 71 6.29 8.78 22.30
N LEU A 72 5.69 9.09 21.17
CA LEU A 72 5.15 8.05 20.26
C LEU A 72 6.27 7.40 19.47
N LEU A 73 7.26 8.17 19.01
CA LEU A 73 8.40 7.67 18.27
C LEU A 73 9.22 6.66 19.07
N ALA A 74 9.40 6.92 20.38
CA ALA A 74 10.14 6.03 21.29
C ALA A 74 9.48 4.63 21.42
N GLU A 75 8.17 4.56 21.24
CA GLU A 75 7.41 3.31 21.36
C GLU A 75 7.29 2.55 20.04
N PHE A 76 7.73 3.14 18.92
CA PHE A 76 7.54 2.55 17.59
C PHE A 76 8.87 2.08 16.99
N PRO A 77 9.00 0.80 16.60
CA PRO A 77 10.27 0.20 16.22
C PRO A 77 10.71 0.47 14.76
N ALA A 78 10.04 1.36 14.06
CA ALA A 78 10.31 1.69 12.67
C ALA A 78 10.11 3.20 12.44
N PRO A 79 10.58 3.77 11.31
CA PRO A 79 10.29 5.15 10.99
C PRO A 79 8.78 5.43 10.96
N VAL A 80 8.36 6.57 11.48
CA VAL A 80 6.96 7.03 11.52
C VAL A 80 6.76 8.09 10.45
N MET A 81 5.69 7.98 9.68
CA MET A 81 5.31 9.01 8.72
C MET A 81 4.56 10.13 9.44
N ALA A 82 5.04 11.36 9.29
CA ALA A 82 4.43 12.55 9.89
C ALA A 82 4.61 13.79 9.02
N ALA A 83 3.81 14.83 9.26
CA ALA A 83 3.91 16.16 8.65
C ALA A 83 4.29 17.18 9.72
N MET A 84 5.52 17.10 10.24
CA MET A 84 5.99 18.03 11.28
C MET A 84 6.17 19.44 10.71
N HIS A 85 5.70 20.43 11.46
CA HIS A 85 5.80 21.85 11.09
C HIS A 85 5.26 22.18 9.69
N SER A 86 4.25 21.45 9.26
CA SER A 86 3.63 21.65 7.95
C SER A 86 2.80 22.94 7.93
N PRO A 87 2.99 23.85 6.96
CA PRO A 87 2.12 25.01 6.81
C PRO A 87 0.71 24.63 6.31
N ALA A 88 0.53 23.45 5.76
CA ALA A 88 -0.73 22.98 5.17
C ALA A 88 -1.58 22.14 6.15
N LEU A 89 -0.98 21.65 7.24
CA LEU A 89 -1.62 20.75 8.19
C LEU A 89 -1.38 21.20 9.62
N THR A 90 -2.44 21.28 10.40
CA THR A 90 -2.37 21.53 11.84
C THR A 90 -2.51 20.21 12.59
N PHE A 91 -1.55 19.89 13.44
CA PHE A 91 -1.60 18.69 14.28
C PHE A 91 -2.80 18.77 15.26
N ALA A 92 -3.57 17.69 15.34
CA ALA A 92 -4.74 17.57 16.21
C ALA A 92 -4.50 16.58 17.36
N GLU A 93 -4.07 15.37 17.03
CA GLU A 93 -3.76 14.34 18.03
C GLU A 93 -2.86 13.25 17.45
N GLY A 94 -2.18 12.52 18.34
CA GLY A 94 -1.46 11.30 18.03
C GLY A 94 -1.80 10.20 19.02
N LEU A 95 -1.82 8.96 18.53
CA LEU A 95 -2.11 7.76 19.32
C LEU A 95 -1.14 6.65 18.90
N VAL A 96 -0.49 6.00 19.88
CA VAL A 96 0.18 4.72 19.68
C VAL A 96 -0.53 3.63 20.47
N GLN A 97 -0.75 2.49 19.84
CA GLN A 97 -1.40 1.33 20.44
C GLN A 97 -0.96 0.03 19.79
N ASP A 98 -1.08 -1.06 20.56
CA ASP A 98 -0.93 -2.38 20.02
C ASP A 98 -2.15 -2.76 19.19
N VAL A 99 -1.91 -3.50 18.10
CA VAL A 99 -2.95 -3.99 17.20
C VAL A 99 -2.71 -5.47 16.90
N PRO A 100 -3.72 -6.33 17.09
CA PRO A 100 -3.59 -7.73 16.77
C PRO A 100 -3.56 -7.94 15.26
N PHE A 101 -2.71 -8.88 14.80
CA PHE A 101 -2.71 -9.33 13.41
C PHE A 101 -2.41 -10.84 13.35
N GLU A 102 -2.59 -11.44 12.18
CA GLU A 102 -2.24 -12.85 11.98
C GLU A 102 -0.72 -13.04 12.15
N GLY A 103 -0.33 -13.60 13.28
CA GLY A 103 1.07 -13.82 13.65
C GLY A 103 1.52 -13.10 14.92
N GLY A 104 0.64 -12.35 15.60
CA GLY A 104 0.96 -11.77 16.89
C GLY A 104 0.43 -10.36 17.14
N LEU A 105 1.19 -9.57 17.90
CA LEU A 105 0.91 -8.17 18.16
C LEU A 105 1.79 -7.30 17.27
N GLY A 106 1.15 -6.38 16.55
CA GLY A 106 1.79 -5.26 15.89
C GLY A 106 1.61 -3.99 16.71
N ARG A 107 2.20 -2.91 16.23
CA ARG A 107 2.06 -1.58 16.80
C ARG A 107 1.62 -0.59 15.72
N MET A 108 0.71 0.30 16.07
CA MET A 108 0.21 1.32 15.15
C MET A 108 0.31 2.70 15.81
N ILE A 109 0.93 3.63 15.10
CA ILE A 109 0.80 5.05 15.39
C ILE A 109 -0.21 5.63 14.40
N THR A 110 -1.15 6.41 14.94
CA THR A 110 -2.11 7.19 14.16
C THR A 110 -1.93 8.66 14.52
N LEU A 111 -1.60 9.47 13.53
CA LEU A 111 -1.51 10.93 13.66
C LEU A 111 -2.67 11.55 12.91
N THR A 112 -3.42 12.41 13.57
CA THR A 112 -4.55 13.15 12.99
C THR A 112 -4.17 14.62 12.85
N TYR A 113 -4.38 15.14 11.67
CA TYR A 113 -4.18 16.53 11.31
C TYR A 113 -5.48 17.14 10.81
N SER A 114 -5.56 18.46 10.83
CA SER A 114 -6.60 19.23 10.17
C SER A 114 -6.00 20.10 9.07
N THR A 115 -6.66 20.16 7.94
CA THR A 115 -6.34 21.13 6.87
C THR A 115 -6.88 22.50 7.23
N ALA A 116 -6.50 23.54 6.48
CA ALA A 116 -6.95 24.93 6.71
C ALA A 116 -8.49 25.10 6.67
N ASP A 117 -9.19 24.24 5.92
CA ASP A 117 -10.67 24.19 5.87
C ASP A 117 -11.27 23.23 6.94
N GLY A 118 -10.46 22.73 7.87
CA GLY A 118 -10.91 21.88 8.97
C GLY A 118 -11.12 20.41 8.61
N ALA A 119 -10.79 19.98 7.39
CA ALA A 119 -10.97 18.60 6.99
C ALA A 119 -9.90 17.70 7.63
N PRO A 120 -10.28 16.50 8.14
CA PRO A 120 -9.33 15.62 8.80
C PRO A 120 -8.43 14.89 7.80
N VAL A 121 -7.16 14.78 8.16
CA VAL A 121 -6.17 13.95 7.48
C VAL A 121 -5.56 13.01 8.51
N THR A 122 -5.63 11.71 8.26
CA THR A 122 -5.08 10.70 9.15
C THR A 122 -3.87 10.03 8.51
N VAL A 123 -2.77 9.95 9.25
CA VAL A 123 -1.54 9.27 8.85
C VAL A 123 -1.30 8.13 9.83
N ALA A 124 -1.36 6.90 9.35
CA ALA A 124 -1.09 5.71 10.16
C ALA A 124 0.24 5.09 9.74
N SER A 125 1.07 4.73 10.72
CA SER A 125 2.27 3.91 10.56
C SER A 125 2.06 2.61 11.32
N ILE A 126 2.19 1.46 10.64
CA ILE A 126 1.83 0.15 11.17
C ILE A 126 3.06 -0.77 11.08
N TYR A 127 3.47 -1.33 12.20
CA TYR A 127 4.53 -2.31 12.30
C TYR A 127 3.96 -3.67 12.75
N PRO A 128 4.37 -4.80 12.20
CA PRO A 128 5.26 -4.92 11.04
C PRO A 128 4.53 -4.61 9.72
N ALA A 129 5.29 -4.37 8.63
CA ALA A 129 4.74 -4.06 7.31
C ALA A 129 3.75 -5.11 6.77
N ARG A 130 3.85 -6.35 7.23
CA ARG A 130 2.95 -7.46 6.87
C ARG A 130 1.59 -7.43 7.57
N ALA A 131 1.35 -6.53 8.50
CA ALA A 131 0.06 -6.38 9.19
C ALA A 131 -1.04 -5.80 8.27
N LEU A 132 -1.01 -6.15 6.98
CA LEU A 132 -2.00 -5.75 5.97
C LEU A 132 -3.42 -6.19 6.30
N SER A 133 -3.57 -7.28 7.07
CA SER A 133 -4.89 -7.77 7.53
C SER A 133 -5.63 -6.77 8.43
N LEU A 134 -4.91 -5.80 9.00
CA LEU A 134 -5.48 -4.71 9.80
C LEU A 134 -6.09 -3.60 8.95
N ILE A 135 -5.78 -3.57 7.65
CA ILE A 135 -6.45 -2.64 6.75
C ILE A 135 -7.88 -3.11 6.63
N ALA A 136 -8.79 -2.34 7.20
CA ALA A 136 -10.20 -2.66 7.20
C ALA A 136 -10.67 -3.03 5.79
N LYS A 137 -11.50 -4.05 5.70
CA LYS A 137 -12.22 -4.46 4.48
C LYS A 137 -13.29 -3.42 4.16
N GLU A 138 -12.89 -2.19 4.00
CA GLU A 138 -13.78 -1.13 3.55
C GLU A 138 -13.87 -1.19 2.03
N ASP A 139 -15.00 -0.73 1.48
CA ASP A 139 -15.27 -0.72 0.04
C ASP A 139 -14.43 0.35 -0.69
N TYR A 140 -13.12 0.16 -0.68
CA TYR A 140 -12.19 0.98 -1.46
C TYR A 140 -11.86 0.30 -2.78
N THR A 141 -11.90 1.07 -3.87
CA THR A 141 -11.45 0.62 -5.18
C THR A 141 -10.10 1.25 -5.52
N ILE A 142 -9.21 0.49 -6.15
CA ILE A 142 -7.93 1.02 -6.64
C ILE A 142 -8.23 2.00 -7.77
N SER A 143 -7.94 3.29 -7.56
CA SER A 143 -8.25 4.36 -8.51
C SER A 143 -7.05 4.77 -9.37
N GLY A 144 -5.87 4.23 -9.13
CA GLY A 144 -4.68 4.48 -9.94
C GLY A 144 -3.42 3.88 -9.34
N THR A 145 -2.51 3.49 -10.24
CA THR A 145 -1.17 2.98 -9.90
C THR A 145 -0.09 4.05 -9.97
N ALA A 146 -0.39 5.22 -10.55
CA ALA A 146 0.52 6.37 -10.53
C ALA A 146 0.49 7.00 -9.13
N GLY A 147 1.06 6.30 -8.16
CA GLY A 147 1.13 6.74 -6.80
C GLY A 147 1.90 8.05 -6.70
N LEU A 148 1.31 9.02 -6.04
CA LEU A 148 2.07 10.15 -5.54
C LEU A 148 3.11 9.58 -4.56
N PRO A 149 4.37 10.02 -4.61
CA PRO A 149 5.36 9.57 -3.65
C PRO A 149 4.95 10.05 -2.26
N LEU A 150 4.84 9.11 -1.31
CA LEU A 150 4.68 9.40 0.10
C LEU A 150 6.04 9.26 0.77
N ALA A 151 6.64 10.35 1.17
CA ALA A 151 7.95 10.35 1.83
C ALA A 151 9.02 9.53 1.05
N GLY A 152 8.99 9.60 -0.29
CA GLY A 152 9.89 8.83 -1.17
C GLY A 152 9.45 7.39 -1.48
N LEU A 153 8.39 6.89 -0.85
CA LEU A 153 7.87 5.55 -1.06
C LEU A 153 6.82 5.54 -2.18
N ARG A 154 6.77 4.45 -2.94
CA ARG A 154 5.67 4.22 -3.90
C ARG A 154 4.38 3.95 -3.14
N SER A 155 3.30 4.63 -3.51
CA SER A 155 1.99 4.41 -2.90
C SER A 155 0.96 3.92 -3.92
N VAL A 156 -0.01 3.14 -3.42
CA VAL A 156 -1.22 2.76 -4.16
C VAL A 156 -2.35 3.66 -3.67
N ARG A 157 -3.05 4.28 -4.61
CA ARG A 157 -4.21 5.13 -4.33
C ARG A 157 -5.49 4.33 -4.45
N MET A 158 -6.35 4.46 -3.46
CA MET A 158 -7.66 3.82 -3.38
C MET A 158 -8.71 4.88 -3.04
N GLU A 159 -9.91 4.73 -3.56
CA GLU A 159 -11.03 5.68 -3.34
C GLU A 159 -12.33 4.94 -3.04
N ASN A 160 -13.19 5.56 -2.22
CA ASN A 160 -14.54 5.07 -1.94
C ASN A 160 -15.63 6.15 -2.19
N GLY A 161 -15.32 7.18 -2.97
CA GLY A 161 -16.22 8.30 -3.27
C GLY A 161 -16.32 9.37 -2.16
N ARG A 162 -15.89 9.08 -0.93
CA ARG A 162 -15.87 10.02 0.21
C ARG A 162 -14.46 10.38 0.62
N SER A 163 -13.56 9.43 0.56
CA SER A 163 -12.17 9.59 0.96
C SER A 163 -11.22 8.93 -0.02
N ILE A 164 -9.99 9.44 -0.02
CA ILE A 164 -8.85 8.85 -0.70
C ILE A 164 -7.97 8.24 0.38
N ARG A 165 -7.52 7.02 0.13
CA ARG A 165 -6.56 6.32 0.96
C ARG A 165 -5.33 5.99 0.13
N MET A 166 -4.16 6.35 0.62
CA MET A 166 -2.88 6.04 -0.01
C MET A 166 -2.11 5.07 0.88
N HIS A 167 -1.69 3.95 0.32
CA HIS A 167 -0.92 2.93 1.00
C HIS A 167 0.50 2.94 0.44
N ALA A 168 1.49 3.07 1.30
CA ALA A 168 2.90 2.94 0.96
C ALA A 168 3.56 1.89 1.85
N GLN A 169 4.31 0.98 1.25
CA GLN A 169 5.02 -0.06 1.98
C GLN A 169 6.49 0.33 2.11
N GLY A 170 6.96 0.49 3.33
CA GLY A 170 8.37 0.59 3.67
C GLY A 170 8.99 -0.79 3.94
N THR A 171 10.24 -0.82 4.36
CA THR A 171 10.97 -2.05 4.70
C THR A 171 10.33 -2.75 5.90
N ASP A 172 10.02 -2.00 6.95
CA ASP A 172 9.61 -2.54 8.24
C ASP A 172 8.19 -2.15 8.62
N ALA A 173 7.67 -1.05 8.05
CA ALA A 173 6.34 -0.52 8.36
C ALA A 173 5.50 -0.28 7.10
N LEU A 174 4.19 -0.35 7.28
CA LEU A 174 3.18 0.05 6.31
C LEU A 174 2.67 1.44 6.69
N TYR A 175 2.52 2.30 5.70
CA TYR A 175 2.02 3.66 5.89
C TYR A 175 0.70 3.86 5.16
N ILE A 176 -0.27 4.45 5.84
CA ILE A 176 -1.60 4.72 5.29
C ILE A 176 -1.94 6.18 5.53
N VAL A 177 -2.22 6.91 4.47
CA VAL A 177 -2.73 8.28 4.55
C VAL A 177 -4.17 8.29 4.08
N THR A 178 -5.07 8.74 4.93
CA THR A 178 -6.51 8.85 4.63
C THR A 178 -6.93 10.31 4.71
N GLN A 179 -7.66 10.77 3.69
CA GLN A 179 -8.17 12.14 3.62
C GLN A 179 -9.47 12.19 2.81
N PRO A 180 -10.28 13.25 2.94
CA PRO A 180 -11.41 13.49 2.05
C PRO A 180 -10.98 13.61 0.58
N VAL A 181 -11.91 13.34 -0.34
CA VAL A 181 -11.65 13.49 -1.78
C VAL A 181 -11.30 14.94 -2.09
N ARG A 182 -10.17 15.14 -2.76
CA ARG A 182 -9.60 16.45 -3.10
C ARG A 182 -9.03 16.44 -4.50
N SER A 183 -8.73 17.64 -5.00
CA SER A 183 -8.04 17.79 -6.29
C SER A 183 -6.64 17.16 -6.26
N ALA A 184 -6.14 16.79 -7.44
CA ALA A 184 -4.80 16.22 -7.56
C ALA A 184 -3.68 17.20 -7.11
N ALA A 185 -3.92 18.50 -7.23
CA ALA A 185 -2.98 19.54 -6.78
C ALA A 185 -2.88 19.57 -5.25
N GLU A 186 -4.02 19.59 -4.56
CA GLU A 186 -4.09 19.56 -3.09
C GLU A 186 -3.47 18.27 -2.52
N LEU A 187 -3.72 17.13 -3.18
CA LEU A 187 -3.08 15.87 -2.86
C LEU A 187 -1.56 15.96 -2.90
N ARG A 188 -0.99 16.53 -3.96
CA ARG A 188 0.46 16.70 -4.10
C ARG A 188 1.03 17.60 -3.01
N THR A 189 0.38 18.72 -2.73
CA THR A 189 0.79 19.64 -1.66
C THR A 189 0.83 18.91 -0.31
N LEU A 190 -0.20 18.16 0.00
CA LEU A 190 -0.28 17.39 1.24
C LEU A 190 0.80 16.32 1.32
N THR A 191 0.95 15.51 0.27
CA THR A 191 1.93 14.41 0.28
C THR A 191 3.37 14.90 0.31
N SER A 192 3.65 16.10 -0.21
CA SER A 192 4.98 16.71 -0.15
C SER A 192 5.42 17.14 1.25
N THR A 193 4.47 17.31 2.17
CA THR A 193 4.76 17.68 3.57
C THR A 193 5.08 16.46 4.45
N LEU A 194 4.76 15.25 3.98
CA LEU A 194 4.97 14.02 4.74
C LEU A 194 6.42 13.54 4.63
N GLN A 195 7.01 13.21 5.76
CA GLN A 195 8.37 12.69 5.87
C GLN A 195 8.41 11.52 6.84
N LEU A 196 9.50 10.73 6.79
CA LEU A 196 9.75 9.65 7.73
C LEU A 196 10.64 10.17 8.86
N TYR A 197 10.21 9.96 10.09
CA TYR A 197 10.92 10.30 11.33
C TYR A 197 11.21 9.02 12.10
N GLN A 198 12.41 8.93 12.65
CA GLN A 198 12.81 7.81 13.51
C GLN A 198 13.04 8.35 14.93
N GLY A 199 12.61 7.60 15.93
CA GLY A 199 13.02 7.85 17.32
C GLY A 199 14.51 7.61 17.51
N ASP A 200 15.12 8.38 18.34
CA ASP A 200 16.53 8.24 18.75
C ASP A 200 16.72 6.99 19.63
#